data_379c25e0682c05b8b061421f5a2991f8
#
_entry.id   379c25e0682c05b8b061421f5a2991f8
#
_cell.length_a   1.000
_cell.length_b   1.000
_cell.length_c   1.000
_cell.angle_alpha   90.00
_cell.angle_beta   90.00
_cell.angle_gamma   90.00
#
_symmetry.space_group_name_H-M   'P 1'
#
loop_
_entity.id
_entity.type
_entity.pdbx_description
1 polymer ?
#
loop_
_entity_poly.entity_id
_entity_poly.type
_entity_poly.pdbx_seq_one_letter_code
_entity_poly.pdbx_strand_id
1 'polypeptide(L)'
;MKALVYTQPNEVQMLERPAPELDEGEVILKIEAVGICGSDMHAYHGHDPRRKPGLVLGHEFCGTVLESASPRYAKGTRVTGNPLITCGRCDYCVEGRNNLCENRTMVGMTRPGAFAERMSIPAASLIDMPQDMPAVHAAVTEPAATALHAINLSMKVLVRPVPECRTLVIGGGAIGMLSALLLKTYGCHDVTVAEVNPLRREQLATHAAVATCNPKDAQPSDNSFHFVIDAVGSKATRNTALAAVRAGGVVMHIGLQDWATEIDMRRLTLAEITLLGTYTYTTADLRATVAAIYRGAFGNLAWLDTRPLSAGAQAFADLDQGRAASAKVILCP
;
A
#
# COMPACT_ATOMS: atom_id res chain seq x y z
N MET A 1 -4.01 -26.10 -8.33
CA MET A 1 -2.96 -25.21 -7.83
C MET A 1 -3.17 -24.91 -6.36
N LYS A 2 -2.08 -24.67 -5.62
CA LYS A 2 -2.17 -24.26 -4.23
C LYS A 2 -2.53 -22.77 -4.12
N ALA A 3 -3.42 -22.43 -3.18
CA ALA A 3 -3.84 -21.06 -2.91
C ALA A 3 -4.16 -20.89 -1.43
N LEU A 4 -3.82 -19.72 -0.88
CA LEU A 4 -4.23 -19.28 0.45
C LEU A 4 -5.59 -18.59 0.34
N VAL A 5 -6.60 -19.20 0.88
CA VAL A 5 -8.02 -18.84 0.72
C VAL A 5 -8.55 -18.27 2.02
N TYR A 6 -9.25 -17.15 1.96
CA TYR A 6 -10.06 -16.64 3.07
C TYR A 6 -11.29 -17.55 3.24
N THR A 7 -11.41 -18.24 4.36
CA THR A 7 -12.47 -19.24 4.60
C THR A 7 -13.57 -18.71 5.50
N GLN A 8 -13.22 -17.91 6.50
CA GLN A 8 -14.14 -17.25 7.43
C GLN A 8 -13.41 -16.16 8.21
N PRO A 9 -14.09 -15.31 8.99
CA PRO A 9 -13.44 -14.33 9.83
C PRO A 9 -12.35 -14.96 10.73
N ASN A 10 -11.19 -14.32 10.72
CA ASN A 10 -9.95 -14.72 11.40
C ASN A 10 -9.34 -16.03 10.91
N GLU A 11 -9.68 -16.45 9.68
CA GLU A 11 -9.12 -17.68 9.12
C GLU A 11 -8.81 -17.56 7.64
N VAL A 12 -7.58 -17.94 7.29
CA VAL A 12 -7.15 -18.23 5.92
C VAL A 12 -6.51 -19.62 5.88
N GLN A 13 -6.75 -20.39 4.85
CA GLN A 13 -6.26 -21.78 4.72
C GLN A 13 -5.59 -22.01 3.37
N MET A 14 -4.53 -22.82 3.37
CA MET A 14 -3.96 -23.36 2.12
C MET A 14 -4.86 -24.45 1.57
N LEU A 15 -5.42 -24.22 0.39
CA LEU A 15 -6.33 -25.16 -0.27
C LEU A 15 -5.89 -25.43 -1.72
N GLU A 16 -6.24 -26.60 -2.23
CA GLU A 16 -6.16 -26.89 -3.66
C GLU A 16 -7.35 -26.19 -4.37
N ARG A 17 -7.04 -25.49 -5.46
CA ARG A 17 -8.01 -24.78 -6.29
C ARG A 17 -7.76 -25.10 -7.77
N PRO A 18 -8.77 -25.05 -8.63
CA PRO A 18 -8.56 -25.07 -10.07
C PRO A 18 -7.57 -23.99 -10.51
N ALA A 19 -6.77 -24.28 -11.51
CA ALA A 19 -5.96 -23.22 -12.14
C ALA A 19 -6.88 -22.21 -12.85
N PRO A 20 -6.51 -20.93 -12.93
CA PRO A 20 -7.28 -19.97 -13.69
C PRO A 20 -7.30 -20.33 -15.17
N GLU A 21 -8.43 -20.07 -15.83
CA GLU A 21 -8.57 -20.17 -17.28
C GLU A 21 -8.11 -18.88 -17.95
N LEU A 22 -7.64 -18.98 -19.19
CA LEU A 22 -7.19 -17.84 -19.98
C LEU A 22 -8.36 -17.25 -20.76
N ASP A 23 -8.87 -16.11 -20.31
CA ASP A 23 -9.91 -15.37 -21.01
C ASP A 23 -9.33 -14.42 -22.09
N GLU A 24 -10.18 -13.95 -23.00
CA GLU A 24 -9.80 -12.97 -24.02
C GLU A 24 -9.23 -11.68 -23.38
N GLY A 25 -8.08 -11.25 -23.86
CA GLY A 25 -7.39 -10.05 -23.35
C GLY A 25 -6.70 -10.22 -22.01
N GLU A 26 -6.73 -11.42 -21.41
CA GLU A 26 -6.08 -11.72 -20.15
C GLU A 26 -4.71 -12.39 -20.29
N VAL A 27 -4.04 -12.48 -19.18
CA VAL A 27 -2.74 -13.14 -19.01
C VAL A 27 -2.79 -14.00 -17.76
N ILE A 28 -2.27 -15.22 -17.84
CA ILE A 28 -2.03 -16.07 -16.67
C ILE A 28 -0.60 -15.84 -16.20
N LEU A 29 -0.46 -15.44 -14.94
CA LEU A 29 0.82 -15.26 -14.27
C LEU A 29 1.16 -16.45 -13.39
N LYS A 30 2.42 -16.88 -13.38
CA LYS A 30 3.05 -17.57 -12.24
C LYS A 30 3.43 -16.48 -11.24
N ILE A 31 2.86 -16.52 -10.05
CA ILE A 31 3.19 -15.55 -8.99
C ILE A 31 4.56 -15.90 -8.42
N GLU A 32 5.41 -14.88 -8.25
CA GLU A 32 6.74 -15.01 -7.65
C GLU A 32 6.76 -14.45 -6.22
N ALA A 33 6.02 -13.36 -6.00
CA ALA A 33 5.90 -12.73 -4.68
C ALA A 33 4.60 -11.94 -4.58
N VAL A 34 4.01 -11.91 -3.39
CA VAL A 34 2.79 -11.17 -3.09
C VAL A 34 2.79 -10.64 -1.67
N GLY A 35 2.53 -9.34 -1.48
CA GLY A 35 2.48 -8.67 -0.18
C GLY A 35 1.15 -8.84 0.53
N ILE A 36 1.19 -8.90 1.87
CA ILE A 36 -0.02 -8.79 2.71
C ILE A 36 -0.27 -7.31 2.99
N CYS A 37 -1.46 -6.82 2.59
CA CYS A 37 -1.91 -5.45 2.81
C CYS A 37 -2.77 -5.34 4.08
N GLY A 38 -2.83 -4.14 4.68
CA GLY A 38 -3.78 -3.84 5.75
C GLY A 38 -5.24 -4.07 5.34
N SER A 39 -5.58 -3.91 4.06
CA SER A 39 -6.92 -4.21 3.55
C SER A 39 -7.22 -5.71 3.51
N ASP A 40 -6.21 -6.58 3.39
CA ASP A 40 -6.39 -8.03 3.53
C ASP A 40 -6.68 -8.39 4.98
N MET A 41 -6.12 -7.64 5.96
CA MET A 41 -6.45 -7.79 7.38
C MET A 41 -7.90 -7.37 7.66
N HIS A 42 -8.44 -6.33 7.01
CA HIS A 42 -9.87 -6.01 7.10
C HIS A 42 -10.76 -7.14 6.58
N ALA A 43 -10.35 -7.81 5.49
CA ALA A 43 -11.04 -9.00 5.00
C ALA A 43 -10.92 -10.17 5.99
N TYR A 44 -9.73 -10.40 6.51
CA TYR A 44 -9.44 -11.43 7.51
C TYR A 44 -10.35 -11.28 8.75
N HIS A 45 -10.58 -10.07 9.23
CA HIS A 45 -11.51 -9.80 10.33
C HIS A 45 -13.01 -9.85 9.94
N GLY A 46 -13.34 -10.05 8.66
CA GLY A 46 -14.73 -10.03 8.18
C GLY A 46 -15.35 -8.63 8.09
N HIS A 47 -14.54 -7.58 8.13
CA HIS A 47 -15.02 -6.18 8.11
C HIS A 47 -15.29 -5.66 6.68
N ASP A 48 -14.84 -6.34 5.63
CA ASP A 48 -15.07 -5.93 4.24
C ASP A 48 -16.14 -6.82 3.58
N PRO A 49 -17.38 -6.34 3.41
CA PRO A 49 -18.50 -7.15 2.86
C PRO A 49 -18.29 -7.53 1.39
N ARG A 50 -17.33 -6.94 0.68
CA ARG A 50 -17.00 -7.27 -0.72
C ARG A 50 -16.14 -8.53 -0.82
N ARG A 51 -15.40 -8.86 0.23
CA ARG A 51 -14.53 -10.04 0.31
C ARG A 51 -15.25 -11.16 1.06
N LYS A 52 -15.71 -12.16 0.32
CA LYS A 52 -16.50 -13.26 0.87
C LYS A 52 -15.65 -14.50 1.11
N PRO A 53 -16.03 -15.39 2.04
CA PRO A 53 -15.43 -16.72 2.18
C PRO A 53 -15.33 -17.46 0.85
N GLY A 54 -14.22 -18.15 0.64
CA GLY A 54 -13.86 -18.81 -0.61
C GLY A 54 -13.02 -17.99 -1.56
N LEU A 55 -12.77 -16.69 -1.27
CA LEU A 55 -11.95 -15.82 -2.09
C LEU A 55 -10.45 -16.03 -1.81
N VAL A 56 -9.65 -16.09 -2.86
CA VAL A 56 -8.20 -15.91 -2.80
C VAL A 56 -7.92 -14.42 -2.72
N LEU A 57 -7.31 -13.96 -1.62
CA LEU A 57 -6.92 -12.56 -1.42
C LEU A 57 -5.58 -12.24 -2.11
N GLY A 58 -5.02 -11.06 -1.81
CA GLY A 58 -3.70 -10.62 -2.29
C GLY A 58 -3.77 -9.82 -3.59
N HIS A 59 -3.20 -8.63 -3.56
CA HIS A 59 -3.26 -7.66 -4.67
C HIS A 59 -1.94 -6.87 -4.85
N GLU A 60 -0.94 -7.11 -4.04
CA GLU A 60 0.40 -6.52 -4.13
C GLU A 60 1.36 -7.57 -4.71
N PHE A 61 1.44 -7.73 -6.01
CA PHE A 61 2.07 -8.91 -6.63
C PHE A 61 3.12 -8.57 -7.68
N CYS A 62 3.97 -9.56 -7.94
CA CYS A 62 4.69 -9.69 -9.20
C CYS A 62 4.73 -11.15 -9.63
N GLY A 63 5.00 -11.38 -10.90
CA GLY A 63 5.08 -12.72 -11.45
C GLY A 63 5.61 -12.74 -12.89
N THR A 64 5.67 -13.95 -13.42
CA THR A 64 6.09 -14.23 -14.79
C THR A 64 4.92 -14.72 -15.62
N VAL A 65 4.77 -14.21 -16.82
CA VAL A 65 3.75 -14.63 -17.80
C VAL A 65 3.92 -16.08 -18.15
N LEU A 66 2.90 -16.90 -17.89
CA LEU A 66 2.82 -18.31 -18.32
C LEU A 66 2.11 -18.44 -19.67
N GLU A 67 0.97 -17.78 -19.80
CA GLU A 67 0.10 -17.80 -20.96
C GLU A 67 -0.50 -16.39 -21.17
N SER A 68 -0.71 -16.02 -22.41
CA SER A 68 -1.24 -14.68 -22.76
C SER A 68 -2.17 -14.75 -23.95
N ALA A 69 -3.36 -14.15 -23.81
CA ALA A 69 -4.28 -13.85 -24.91
C ALA A 69 -4.05 -12.43 -25.48
N SER A 70 -2.95 -11.77 -25.09
CA SER A 70 -2.58 -10.44 -25.59
C SER A 70 -1.23 -10.47 -26.29
N PRO A 71 -1.10 -9.84 -27.46
CA PRO A 71 0.18 -9.77 -28.18
C PRO A 71 1.25 -8.93 -27.45
N ARG A 72 0.85 -8.16 -26.43
CA ARG A 72 1.75 -7.28 -25.68
C ARG A 72 2.70 -8.04 -24.79
N TYR A 73 2.27 -9.16 -24.22
CA TYR A 73 3.05 -9.90 -23.22
C TYR A 73 3.36 -11.31 -23.72
N ALA A 74 4.63 -11.60 -23.98
CA ALA A 74 5.09 -12.93 -24.31
C ALA A 74 5.28 -13.78 -23.06
N LYS A 75 5.20 -15.10 -23.19
CA LYS A 75 5.58 -16.06 -22.15
C LYS A 75 7.01 -15.79 -21.65
N GLY A 76 7.21 -15.79 -20.34
CA GLY A 76 8.48 -15.49 -19.68
C GLY A 76 8.70 -14.00 -19.35
N THR A 77 7.83 -13.08 -19.80
CA THR A 77 7.91 -11.67 -19.41
C THR A 77 7.62 -11.53 -17.91
N ARG A 78 8.50 -10.83 -17.19
CA ARG A 78 8.27 -10.51 -15.77
C ARG A 78 7.51 -9.20 -15.64
N VAL A 79 6.47 -9.22 -14.80
CA VAL A 79 5.53 -8.11 -14.66
C VAL A 79 5.09 -7.93 -13.22
N THR A 80 4.74 -6.70 -12.88
CA THR A 80 3.80 -6.37 -11.80
C THR A 80 2.53 -5.81 -12.44
N GLY A 81 1.57 -5.32 -11.66
CA GLY A 81 0.37 -4.78 -12.25
C GLY A 81 -0.46 -3.92 -11.31
N ASN A 82 -1.37 -3.16 -11.91
CA ASN A 82 -2.39 -2.44 -11.17
C ASN A 82 -3.50 -3.42 -10.79
N PRO A 83 -3.72 -3.71 -9.50
CA PRO A 83 -4.81 -4.58 -9.07
C PRO A 83 -6.20 -3.96 -9.35
N LEU A 84 -6.30 -2.64 -9.52
CA LEU A 84 -7.52 -1.99 -9.98
C LEU A 84 -7.69 -2.21 -11.48
N ILE A 85 -8.75 -2.93 -11.84
CA ILE A 85 -9.17 -3.15 -13.21
C ILE A 85 -10.16 -2.04 -13.55
N THR A 86 -9.81 -1.17 -14.50
CA THR A 86 -10.56 0.04 -14.82
C THR A 86 -11.18 -0.03 -16.21
N CYS A 87 -12.26 0.70 -16.44
CA CYS A 87 -13.02 0.59 -17.70
C CYS A 87 -12.32 1.25 -18.91
N GLY A 88 -11.33 2.11 -18.69
CA GLY A 88 -10.57 2.81 -19.73
C GLY A 88 -11.31 3.91 -20.50
N ARG A 89 -12.62 4.14 -20.25
CA ARG A 89 -13.48 5.01 -21.07
C ARG A 89 -14.29 6.06 -20.30
N CYS A 90 -14.42 5.99 -18.98
CA CYS A 90 -15.06 7.05 -18.21
C CYS A 90 -14.13 8.27 -18.11
N ASP A 91 -14.68 9.42 -17.77
CA ASP A 91 -13.96 10.69 -17.69
C ASP A 91 -12.68 10.58 -16.85
N TYR A 92 -12.75 9.94 -15.67
CA TYR A 92 -11.58 9.71 -14.85
C TYR A 92 -10.49 8.89 -15.54
N CYS A 93 -10.86 7.85 -16.30
CA CYS A 93 -9.90 7.05 -17.04
C CYS A 93 -9.24 7.84 -18.16
N VAL A 94 -10.02 8.63 -18.91
CA VAL A 94 -9.55 9.48 -20.02
C VAL A 94 -8.63 10.59 -19.49
N GLU A 95 -8.93 11.16 -18.32
CA GLU A 95 -8.11 12.16 -17.63
C GLU A 95 -6.82 11.58 -17.02
N GLY A 96 -6.61 10.26 -17.06
CA GLY A 96 -5.47 9.61 -16.41
C GLY A 96 -5.63 9.41 -14.89
N ARG A 97 -6.80 9.68 -14.34
CA ARG A 97 -7.19 9.49 -12.93
C ARG A 97 -7.91 8.16 -12.74
N ASN A 98 -7.40 7.12 -13.34
CA ASN A 98 -8.04 5.81 -13.45
C ASN A 98 -8.30 5.13 -12.09
N ASN A 99 -7.58 5.49 -11.04
CA ASN A 99 -7.87 5.08 -9.66
C ASN A 99 -9.28 5.52 -9.20
N LEU A 100 -9.86 6.57 -9.79
CA LEU A 100 -11.21 7.06 -9.51
C LEU A 100 -12.27 6.51 -10.48
N CYS A 101 -11.93 5.53 -11.31
CA CYS A 101 -12.86 4.91 -12.26
C CYS A 101 -14.14 4.44 -11.56
N GLU A 102 -15.29 4.83 -12.09
CA GLU A 102 -16.61 4.50 -11.53
C GLU A 102 -16.94 3.01 -11.63
N ASN A 103 -16.40 2.34 -12.64
CA ASN A 103 -16.65 0.93 -12.94
C ASN A 103 -15.43 0.06 -12.57
N ARG A 104 -14.64 0.47 -11.59
CA ARG A 104 -13.46 -0.30 -11.19
C ARG A 104 -13.83 -1.58 -10.45
N THR A 105 -13.10 -2.64 -10.76
CA THR A 105 -13.05 -3.86 -9.98
C THR A 105 -11.64 -4.05 -9.45
N MET A 106 -11.40 -5.08 -8.61
CA MET A 106 -10.09 -5.26 -7.98
C MET A 106 -9.77 -6.74 -7.81
N VAL A 107 -8.54 -7.09 -8.16
CA VAL A 107 -7.92 -8.38 -7.84
C VAL A 107 -7.85 -8.59 -6.32
N GLY A 108 -8.15 -9.78 -5.84
CA GLY A 108 -8.21 -10.09 -4.40
C GLY A 108 -9.40 -9.45 -3.66
N MET A 109 -10.40 -8.95 -4.41
CA MET A 109 -11.61 -8.35 -3.83
C MET A 109 -12.88 -8.79 -4.58
N THR A 110 -12.98 -8.51 -5.88
CA THR A 110 -14.13 -8.85 -6.73
C THR A 110 -13.83 -10.04 -7.64
N ARG A 111 -12.60 -10.48 -7.70
CA ARG A 111 -12.10 -11.67 -8.37
C ARG A 111 -10.93 -12.27 -7.59
N PRO A 112 -10.54 -13.56 -7.84
CA PRO A 112 -9.40 -14.17 -7.17
C PRO A 112 -8.12 -13.35 -7.28
N GLY A 113 -7.34 -13.31 -6.19
CA GLY A 113 -6.09 -12.57 -6.06
C GLY A 113 -4.85 -13.44 -6.19
N ALA A 114 -3.74 -12.85 -5.73
CA ALA A 114 -2.38 -13.37 -5.96
C ALA A 114 -1.83 -14.25 -4.83
N PHE A 115 -2.58 -14.50 -3.75
CA PHE A 115 -2.13 -15.51 -2.75
C PHE A 115 -2.32 -16.93 -3.29
N ALA A 116 -1.72 -17.21 -4.45
CA ALA A 116 -1.80 -18.49 -5.15
C ALA A 116 -0.55 -18.68 -6.03
N GLU A 117 -0.33 -19.92 -6.51
CA GLU A 117 0.74 -20.20 -7.47
C GLU A 117 0.50 -19.51 -8.83
N ARG A 118 -0.76 -19.27 -9.20
CA ARG A 118 -1.13 -18.64 -10.48
C ARG A 118 -2.33 -17.70 -10.30
N MET A 119 -2.39 -16.68 -11.16
CA MET A 119 -3.49 -15.71 -11.21
C MET A 119 -3.76 -15.29 -12.66
N SER A 120 -5.02 -15.07 -13.03
CA SER A 120 -5.38 -14.39 -14.27
C SER A 120 -5.64 -12.91 -14.02
N ILE A 121 -5.27 -12.07 -14.99
CA ILE A 121 -5.45 -10.61 -14.93
C ILE A 121 -5.52 -10.03 -16.35
N PRO A 122 -6.33 -8.97 -16.58
CA PRO A 122 -6.29 -8.26 -17.86
C PRO A 122 -4.90 -7.73 -18.21
N ALA A 123 -4.44 -7.98 -19.44
CA ALA A 123 -3.15 -7.52 -19.91
C ALA A 123 -2.97 -5.99 -19.79
N ALA A 124 -4.07 -5.23 -19.91
CA ALA A 124 -4.06 -3.77 -19.76
C ALA A 124 -3.68 -3.30 -18.35
N SER A 125 -3.83 -4.16 -17.33
CA SER A 125 -3.46 -3.87 -15.93
C SER A 125 -1.98 -4.13 -15.64
N LEU A 126 -1.27 -4.83 -16.53
CA LEU A 126 0.12 -5.21 -16.32
C LEU A 126 1.10 -4.08 -16.62
N ILE A 127 2.21 -4.09 -15.90
CA ILE A 127 3.32 -3.16 -16.04
C ILE A 127 4.61 -3.96 -16.11
N ASP A 128 5.42 -3.63 -17.12
CA ASP A 128 6.74 -4.21 -17.31
C ASP A 128 7.65 -3.85 -16.14
N MET A 129 8.44 -4.81 -15.68
CA MET A 129 9.46 -4.59 -14.66
C MET A 129 10.84 -4.99 -15.17
N PRO A 130 11.94 -4.40 -14.64
CA PRO A 130 13.29 -4.84 -14.96
C PRO A 130 13.47 -6.33 -14.66
N GLN A 131 14.15 -7.05 -15.57
CA GLN A 131 14.29 -8.51 -15.48
C GLN A 131 15.12 -8.98 -14.28
N ASP A 132 16.05 -8.15 -13.82
CA ASP A 132 16.93 -8.37 -12.67
C ASP A 132 16.36 -7.81 -11.35
N MET A 133 15.20 -7.18 -11.37
CA MET A 133 14.53 -6.68 -10.15
C MET A 133 14.10 -7.85 -9.27
N PRO A 134 14.51 -7.92 -7.98
CA PRO A 134 14.05 -8.98 -7.08
C PRO A 134 12.52 -9.00 -6.97
N ALA A 135 11.93 -10.20 -7.01
CA ALA A 135 10.47 -10.36 -6.94
C ALA A 135 9.86 -9.74 -5.68
N VAL A 136 10.52 -9.90 -4.55
CA VAL A 136 10.08 -9.33 -3.26
C VAL A 136 10.07 -7.80 -3.27
N HIS A 137 10.98 -7.16 -4.01
CA HIS A 137 10.97 -5.71 -4.20
C HIS A 137 9.84 -5.28 -5.16
N ALA A 138 9.62 -6.04 -6.23
CA ALA A 138 8.57 -5.75 -7.19
C ALA A 138 7.16 -5.85 -6.57
N ALA A 139 6.93 -6.79 -5.65
CA ALA A 139 5.66 -6.91 -4.92
C ALA A 139 5.35 -5.67 -4.04
N VAL A 140 6.36 -4.88 -3.67
CA VAL A 140 6.18 -3.64 -2.89
C VAL A 140 5.74 -2.47 -3.76
N THR A 141 5.72 -2.62 -5.09
CA THR A 141 5.35 -1.53 -6.01
C THR A 141 3.96 -0.97 -5.70
N GLU A 142 3.00 -1.83 -5.38
CA GLU A 142 1.62 -1.43 -5.09
C GLU A 142 1.54 -0.47 -3.88
N PRO A 143 1.98 -0.84 -2.66
CA PRO A 143 1.92 0.06 -1.52
C PRO A 143 2.88 1.25 -1.64
N ALA A 144 4.01 1.11 -2.33
CA ALA A 144 4.93 2.21 -2.58
C ALA A 144 4.31 3.26 -3.53
N ALA A 145 3.50 2.83 -4.52
CA ALA A 145 2.77 3.74 -5.38
C ALA A 145 1.70 4.54 -4.63
N THR A 146 1.07 3.94 -3.61
CA THR A 146 0.15 4.65 -2.71
C THR A 146 0.88 5.76 -1.96
N ALA A 147 2.05 5.49 -1.39
CA ALA A 147 2.86 6.50 -0.71
C ALA A 147 3.33 7.61 -1.66
N LEU A 148 3.79 7.24 -2.87
CA LEU A 148 4.24 8.18 -3.88
C LEU A 148 3.09 9.08 -4.35
N HIS A 149 1.94 8.52 -4.66
CA HIS A 149 0.74 9.29 -5.09
C HIS A 149 0.29 10.28 -4.00
N ALA A 150 0.23 9.83 -2.74
CA ALA A 150 -0.12 10.69 -1.60
C ALA A 150 0.82 11.88 -1.45
N ILE A 151 2.13 11.65 -1.55
CA ILE A 151 3.15 12.72 -1.47
C ILE A 151 3.05 13.64 -2.70
N ASN A 152 2.87 13.09 -3.91
CA ASN A 152 2.69 13.88 -5.14
C ASN A 152 1.45 14.80 -5.05
N LEU A 153 0.33 14.32 -4.51
CA LEU A 153 -0.85 15.16 -4.27
C LEU A 153 -0.56 16.26 -3.26
N SER A 154 0.15 15.95 -2.17
CA SER A 154 0.49 16.89 -1.12
C SER A 154 1.43 17.99 -1.61
N MET A 155 2.42 17.65 -2.45
CA MET A 155 3.36 18.62 -3.03
C MET A 155 2.70 19.72 -3.86
N LYS A 156 1.49 19.47 -4.39
CA LYS A 156 0.73 20.46 -5.17
C LYS A 156 0.16 21.58 -4.31
N VAL A 157 0.04 21.36 -3.00
CA VAL A 157 -0.61 22.29 -2.06
C VAL A 157 0.30 22.69 -0.89
N LEU A 158 1.46 22.06 -0.74
CA LEU A 158 2.47 22.48 0.21
C LEU A 158 3.05 23.83 -0.22
N VAL A 159 3.01 24.83 0.68
CA VAL A 159 3.59 26.16 0.46
C VAL A 159 5.13 26.18 0.62
N ARG A 160 5.69 25.10 1.18
CA ARG A 160 7.13 24.90 1.33
C ARG A 160 7.55 23.64 0.57
N PRO A 161 8.74 23.63 -0.04
CA PRO A 161 9.27 22.41 -0.62
C PRO A 161 9.50 21.35 0.46
N VAL A 162 9.35 20.08 0.09
CA VAL A 162 9.45 18.93 1.01
C VAL A 162 10.73 18.95 1.88
N PRO A 163 11.93 19.30 1.34
CA PRO A 163 13.15 19.38 2.15
C PRO A 163 13.10 20.37 3.32
N GLU A 164 12.28 21.40 3.25
CA GLU A 164 12.12 22.42 4.29
C GLU A 164 11.00 22.10 5.28
N CYS A 165 10.26 21.01 5.05
CA CYS A 165 9.14 20.61 5.89
C CYS A 165 9.62 19.86 7.13
N ARG A 166 9.08 20.21 8.29
CA ARG A 166 9.01 19.31 9.43
C ARG A 166 7.80 18.42 9.23
N THR A 167 8.01 17.11 9.13
CA THR A 167 7.00 16.16 8.71
C THR A 167 6.71 15.13 9.81
N LEU A 168 5.44 14.87 10.05
CA LEU A 168 4.95 13.78 10.92
C LEU A 168 4.29 12.70 10.06
N VAL A 169 4.69 11.46 10.25
CA VAL A 169 3.98 10.28 9.74
C VAL A 169 3.35 9.54 10.91
N ILE A 170 2.05 9.35 10.89
CA ILE A 170 1.31 8.63 11.92
C ILE A 170 1.05 7.20 11.44
N GLY A 171 1.63 6.22 12.15
CA GLY A 171 1.62 4.80 11.81
C GLY A 171 2.89 4.35 11.10
N GLY A 172 3.57 3.35 11.66
CA GLY A 172 4.80 2.73 11.15
C GLY A 172 4.57 1.44 10.37
N GLY A 173 3.35 1.23 9.83
CA GLY A 173 3.06 0.15 8.90
C GLY A 173 3.73 0.36 7.54
N ALA A 174 3.38 -0.49 6.55
CA ALA A 174 4.00 -0.43 5.22
C ALA A 174 3.91 0.97 4.58
N ILE A 175 2.73 1.61 4.62
CA ILE A 175 2.54 2.95 4.05
C ILE A 175 3.40 3.98 4.79
N GLY A 176 3.46 3.93 6.13
CA GLY A 176 4.28 4.86 6.91
C GLY A 176 5.77 4.68 6.66
N MET A 177 6.27 3.44 6.63
CA MET A 177 7.66 3.14 6.31
C MET A 177 8.03 3.65 4.91
N LEU A 178 7.22 3.31 3.90
CA LEU A 178 7.45 3.72 2.51
C LEU A 178 7.36 5.24 2.33
N SER A 179 6.43 5.90 3.04
CA SER A 179 6.34 7.37 3.05
C SER A 179 7.59 8.00 3.67
N ALA A 180 8.06 7.46 4.81
CA ALA A 180 9.27 7.97 5.47
C ALA A 180 10.50 7.83 4.57
N LEU A 181 10.69 6.67 3.93
CA LEU A 181 11.79 6.42 2.99
C LEU A 181 11.74 7.37 1.79
N LEU A 182 10.56 7.57 1.19
CA LEU A 182 10.39 8.45 0.05
C LEU A 182 10.60 9.93 0.43
N LEU A 183 10.12 10.38 1.58
CA LEU A 183 10.37 11.72 2.11
C LEU A 183 11.88 11.97 2.29
N LYS A 184 12.61 10.99 2.83
CA LYS A 184 14.09 11.09 2.94
C LYS A 184 14.73 11.20 1.56
N THR A 185 14.31 10.43 0.59
CA THR A 185 14.78 10.52 -0.80
C THR A 185 14.49 11.89 -1.43
N TYR A 186 13.37 12.53 -1.06
CA TYR A 186 13.05 13.89 -1.48
C TYR A 186 13.77 14.99 -0.66
N GLY A 187 14.70 14.59 0.22
CA GLY A 187 15.51 15.51 1.00
C GLY A 187 14.85 16.03 2.28
N CYS A 188 13.72 15.49 2.70
CA CYS A 188 13.13 15.85 3.99
C CYS A 188 13.96 15.25 5.13
N HIS A 189 14.67 16.10 5.87
CA HIS A 189 15.55 15.66 6.95
C HIS A 189 14.83 15.56 8.30
N ASP A 190 13.81 16.38 8.53
CA ASP A 190 13.02 16.41 9.78
C ASP A 190 11.75 15.59 9.62
N VAL A 191 11.90 14.27 9.72
CA VAL A 191 10.79 13.30 9.67
C VAL A 191 10.69 12.59 11.00
N THR A 192 9.51 12.67 11.62
CA THR A 192 9.16 11.88 12.82
C THR A 192 8.05 10.90 12.48
N VAL A 193 8.17 9.64 12.92
CA VAL A 193 7.12 8.62 12.79
C VAL A 193 6.55 8.29 14.15
N ALA A 194 5.25 8.49 14.33
CA ALA A 194 4.52 8.09 15.53
C ALA A 194 3.99 6.65 15.34
N GLU A 195 4.49 5.69 16.16
CA GLU A 195 4.15 4.28 16.06
C GLU A 195 4.09 3.65 17.46
N VAL A 196 3.02 2.89 17.74
CA VAL A 196 2.81 2.25 19.07
C VAL A 196 3.60 0.96 19.24
N ASN A 197 3.87 0.23 18.14
CA ASN A 197 4.60 -1.04 18.20
C ASN A 197 6.12 -0.80 18.30
N PRO A 198 6.78 -1.23 19.39
CA PRO A 198 8.21 -1.01 19.58
C PRO A 198 9.08 -1.68 18.52
N LEU A 199 8.68 -2.86 18.04
CA LEU A 199 9.42 -3.58 16.99
C LEU A 199 9.43 -2.78 15.67
N ARG A 200 8.30 -2.16 15.31
CA ARG A 200 8.21 -1.31 14.12
C ARG A 200 8.99 0.00 14.28
N ARG A 201 9.02 0.58 15.48
CA ARG A 201 9.86 1.77 15.75
C ARG A 201 11.34 1.47 15.54
N GLU A 202 11.80 0.31 15.97
CA GLU A 202 13.19 -0.14 15.76
C GLU A 202 13.49 -0.30 14.25
N GLN A 203 12.59 -0.93 13.49
CA GLN A 203 12.74 -1.07 12.03
C GLN A 203 12.79 0.30 11.31
N LEU A 204 11.94 1.26 11.72
CA LEU A 204 11.95 2.62 11.19
C LEU A 204 13.27 3.34 11.48
N ALA A 205 13.78 3.26 12.71
CA ALA A 205 15.04 3.86 13.08
C ALA A 205 16.21 3.25 12.29
N THR A 206 16.21 1.94 12.11
CA THR A 206 17.28 1.20 11.44
C THR A 206 17.28 1.43 9.92
N HIS A 207 16.11 1.34 9.27
CA HIS A 207 16.02 1.27 7.82
C HIS A 207 15.63 2.59 7.14
N ALA A 208 14.88 3.46 7.83
CA ALA A 208 14.53 4.78 7.31
C ALA A 208 15.36 5.92 7.93
N ALA A 209 16.12 5.64 8.99
CA ALA A 209 16.92 6.63 9.73
C ALA A 209 16.10 7.87 10.10
N VAL A 210 14.89 7.67 10.65
CA VAL A 210 13.97 8.72 11.08
C VAL A 210 13.77 8.68 12.59
N ALA A 211 13.42 9.84 13.17
CA ALA A 211 12.99 9.90 14.56
C ALA A 211 11.66 9.14 14.75
N THR A 212 11.53 8.44 15.87
CA THR A 212 10.28 7.74 16.21
C THR A 212 9.80 8.14 17.59
N CYS A 213 8.48 8.12 17.80
CA CYS A 213 7.89 8.29 19.13
C CYS A 213 6.75 7.28 19.33
N ASN A 214 6.50 6.95 20.59
CA ASN A 214 5.31 6.23 20.98
C ASN A 214 4.24 7.27 21.39
N PRO A 215 3.16 7.43 20.63
CA PRO A 215 2.13 8.43 20.93
C PRO A 215 1.37 8.14 22.25
N LYS A 216 1.51 6.95 22.81
CA LYS A 216 0.96 6.61 24.15
C LYS A 216 1.78 7.20 25.29
N ASP A 217 3.09 7.38 25.09
CA ASP A 217 4.01 7.93 26.09
C ASP A 217 4.13 9.45 25.95
N ALA A 218 4.22 9.93 24.70
CA ALA A 218 4.32 11.34 24.37
C ALA A 218 3.63 11.62 23.03
N GLN A 219 2.57 12.41 23.06
CA GLN A 219 1.89 12.85 21.83
C GLN A 219 2.82 13.74 20.99
N PRO A 220 2.75 13.65 19.64
CA PRO A 220 3.40 14.64 18.78
C PRO A 220 2.99 16.07 19.16
N SER A 221 3.95 16.98 19.15
CA SER A 221 3.73 18.37 19.58
C SER A 221 2.69 19.06 18.69
N ASP A 222 1.73 19.73 19.32
CA ASP A 222 0.72 20.52 18.63
C ASP A 222 1.33 21.67 17.82
N ASN A 223 0.67 22.03 16.71
CA ASN A 223 1.04 23.16 15.84
C ASN A 223 2.50 23.15 15.36
N SER A 224 3.10 21.98 15.22
CA SER A 224 4.54 21.85 15.01
C SER A 224 4.96 21.41 13.62
N PHE A 225 4.08 20.73 12.88
CA PHE A 225 4.44 20.08 11.61
C PHE A 225 3.85 20.83 10.41
N HIS A 226 4.66 21.00 9.37
CA HIS A 226 4.22 21.57 8.09
C HIS A 226 3.39 20.59 7.29
N PHE A 227 3.78 19.31 7.38
CA PHE A 227 3.17 18.20 6.66
C PHE A 227 2.91 17.03 7.61
N VAL A 228 1.69 16.50 7.60
CA VAL A 228 1.30 15.33 8.39
C VAL A 228 0.69 14.29 7.48
N ILE A 229 1.16 13.05 7.57
CA ILE A 229 0.60 11.89 6.86
C ILE A 229 -0.06 10.98 7.89
N ASP A 230 -1.38 10.79 7.79
CA ASP A 230 -2.10 9.79 8.58
C ASP A 230 -2.23 8.48 7.80
N ALA A 231 -1.33 7.53 8.08
CA ALA A 231 -1.30 6.21 7.47
C ALA A 231 -2.11 5.14 8.25
N VAL A 232 -2.83 5.55 9.30
CA VAL A 232 -3.69 4.68 10.13
C VAL A 232 -5.17 4.95 9.89
N GLY A 233 -5.60 6.20 10.00
CA GLY A 233 -6.98 6.62 9.72
C GLY A 233 -7.97 6.19 10.80
N SER A 234 -7.58 6.19 12.07
CA SER A 234 -8.48 6.04 13.22
C SER A 234 -8.98 7.40 13.72
N LYS A 235 -10.03 7.40 14.56
CA LYS A 235 -10.48 8.61 15.25
C LYS A 235 -9.34 9.29 16.00
N ALA A 236 -8.54 8.52 16.73
CA ALA A 236 -7.42 9.04 17.49
C ALA A 236 -6.34 9.68 16.59
N THR A 237 -5.95 9.00 15.50
CA THR A 237 -4.90 9.50 14.61
C THR A 237 -5.33 10.71 13.79
N ARG A 238 -6.60 10.78 13.37
CA ARG A 238 -7.17 11.96 12.71
C ARG A 238 -7.13 13.19 13.61
N ASN A 239 -7.50 13.03 14.90
CA ASN A 239 -7.43 14.11 15.88
C ASN A 239 -5.96 14.53 16.14
N THR A 240 -5.05 13.56 16.31
CA THR A 240 -3.61 13.83 16.46
C THR A 240 -3.07 14.58 15.23
N ALA A 241 -3.44 14.17 14.02
CA ALA A 241 -2.99 14.83 12.78
C ALA A 241 -3.41 16.30 12.74
N LEU A 242 -4.68 16.58 13.07
CA LEU A 242 -5.21 17.95 13.09
C LEU A 242 -4.61 18.79 14.24
N ALA A 243 -4.30 18.21 15.38
CA ALA A 243 -3.62 18.90 16.48
C ALA A 243 -2.16 19.22 16.14
N ALA A 244 -1.44 18.26 15.58
CA ALA A 244 -0.01 18.36 15.30
C ALA A 244 0.32 19.29 14.12
N VAL A 245 -0.56 19.38 13.11
CA VAL A 245 -0.33 20.24 11.95
C VAL A 245 -0.40 21.72 12.36
N ARG A 246 0.56 22.52 11.88
CA ARG A 246 0.59 23.96 12.09
C ARG A 246 -0.41 24.71 11.20
N ALA A 247 -0.67 25.98 11.51
CA ALA A 247 -1.45 26.85 10.62
C ALA A 247 -0.78 26.92 9.23
N GLY A 248 -1.62 26.84 8.18
CA GLY A 248 -1.21 26.77 6.78
C GLY A 248 -0.56 25.42 6.38
N GLY A 249 -0.62 24.42 7.25
CA GLY A 249 -0.03 23.11 6.99
C GLY A 249 -0.97 22.16 6.25
N VAL A 250 -0.43 21.01 5.85
CA VAL A 250 -1.13 19.99 5.06
C VAL A 250 -1.26 18.69 5.85
N VAL A 251 -2.46 18.12 5.88
CA VAL A 251 -2.74 16.76 6.36
C VAL A 251 -3.13 15.90 5.18
N MET A 252 -2.36 14.85 4.92
CA MET A 252 -2.67 13.79 3.96
C MET A 252 -3.23 12.58 4.71
N HIS A 253 -4.48 12.25 4.45
CA HIS A 253 -5.18 11.11 5.04
C HIS A 253 -5.18 9.93 4.07
N ILE A 254 -4.57 8.82 4.48
CA ILE A 254 -4.41 7.59 3.68
C ILE A 254 -5.10 6.41 4.35
N GLY A 255 -4.91 6.25 5.67
CA GLY A 255 -5.39 5.10 6.43
C GLY A 255 -6.91 5.06 6.52
N LEU A 256 -7.48 3.85 6.62
CA LEU A 256 -8.93 3.61 6.61
C LEU A 256 -9.36 2.70 7.75
N GLN A 257 -8.74 2.84 8.93
CA GLN A 257 -9.08 1.99 10.07
C GLN A 257 -10.51 2.22 10.55
N ASP A 258 -10.93 3.48 10.73
CA ASP A 258 -12.29 3.83 11.16
C ASP A 258 -13.09 4.46 10.01
N TRP A 259 -14.39 4.11 9.92
CA TRP A 259 -15.28 4.59 8.86
C TRP A 259 -15.55 6.08 8.95
N ALA A 260 -15.91 6.58 10.12
CA ALA A 260 -16.27 7.98 10.32
C ALA A 260 -15.67 8.53 11.62
N THR A 261 -15.46 9.85 11.64
CA THR A 261 -14.91 10.56 12.80
C THR A 261 -15.40 12.00 12.74
N GLU A 262 -15.74 12.57 13.89
CA GLU A 262 -15.92 14.01 14.02
C GLU A 262 -14.59 14.73 13.82
N ILE A 263 -14.60 15.82 13.07
CA ILE A 263 -13.44 16.66 12.77
C ILE A 263 -13.72 18.07 13.28
N ASP A 264 -12.75 18.69 13.97
CA ASP A 264 -12.82 20.11 14.35
C ASP A 264 -12.71 21.02 13.11
N MET A 265 -13.87 21.28 12.50
CA MET A 265 -13.98 22.14 11.32
C MET A 265 -13.62 23.59 11.63
N ARG A 266 -13.82 24.05 12.89
CA ARG A 266 -13.46 25.42 13.29
C ARG A 266 -11.95 25.59 13.26
N ARG A 267 -11.20 24.64 13.82
CA ARG A 267 -9.73 24.62 13.75
C ARG A 267 -9.23 24.55 12.30
N LEU A 268 -9.80 23.65 11.51
CA LEU A 268 -9.43 23.50 10.10
C LEU A 268 -9.54 24.83 9.36
N THR A 269 -10.66 25.55 9.56
CA THR A 269 -10.92 26.85 8.92
C THR A 269 -10.02 27.95 9.45
N LEU A 270 -9.94 28.14 10.79
CA LEU A 270 -9.21 29.26 11.40
C LEU A 270 -7.70 29.15 11.25
N ALA A 271 -7.17 27.94 11.08
CA ALA A 271 -5.76 27.70 10.85
C ALA A 271 -5.40 27.46 9.36
N GLU A 272 -6.37 27.62 8.44
CA GLU A 272 -6.18 27.37 6.99
C GLU A 272 -5.50 26.03 6.71
N ILE A 273 -5.91 24.95 7.42
CA ILE A 273 -5.36 23.62 7.25
C ILE A 273 -5.90 23.01 5.96
N THR A 274 -5.02 22.53 5.09
CA THR A 274 -5.41 21.73 3.93
C THR A 274 -5.50 20.25 4.32
N LEU A 275 -6.71 19.67 4.27
CA LEU A 275 -6.96 18.25 4.48
C LEU A 275 -7.19 17.57 3.14
N LEU A 276 -6.33 16.62 2.78
CA LEU A 276 -6.41 15.85 1.55
C LEU A 276 -6.70 14.37 1.85
N GLY A 277 -7.57 13.76 1.04
CA GLY A 277 -7.72 12.32 0.94
C GLY A 277 -6.97 11.79 -0.29
N THR A 278 -6.49 10.55 -0.22
CA THR A 278 -5.93 9.84 -1.36
C THR A 278 -6.55 8.44 -1.46
N TYR A 279 -6.68 7.95 -2.69
CA TYR A 279 -7.12 6.59 -2.96
C TYR A 279 -6.17 5.92 -3.94
N THR A 280 -5.48 4.89 -3.48
CA THR A 280 -4.50 4.14 -4.27
C THR A 280 -3.54 5.06 -5.07
N TYR A 281 -3.46 4.93 -6.39
CA TYR A 281 -2.53 5.65 -7.27
C TYR A 281 -3.03 5.60 -8.72
N THR A 282 -2.53 6.49 -9.55
CA THR A 282 -2.72 6.41 -11.01
C THR A 282 -1.79 5.35 -11.63
N THR A 283 -2.11 4.89 -12.84
CA THR A 283 -1.20 3.98 -13.58
C THR A 283 0.15 4.66 -13.85
N ALA A 284 0.18 5.98 -14.02
CA ALA A 284 1.42 6.74 -14.16
C ALA A 284 2.29 6.68 -12.89
N ASP A 285 1.67 6.86 -11.70
CA ASP A 285 2.38 6.74 -10.43
C ASP A 285 2.91 5.31 -10.23
N LEU A 286 2.12 4.28 -10.57
CA LEU A 286 2.56 2.89 -10.43
C LEU A 286 3.78 2.60 -11.31
N ARG A 287 3.80 3.05 -12.57
CA ARG A 287 4.97 2.94 -13.46
C ARG A 287 6.18 3.70 -12.93
N ALA A 288 5.96 4.92 -12.44
CA ALA A 288 7.03 5.72 -11.83
C ALA A 288 7.61 5.02 -10.60
N THR A 289 6.76 4.32 -9.83
CA THR A 289 7.16 3.59 -8.62
C THR A 289 8.03 2.37 -8.94
N VAL A 290 7.74 1.60 -10.00
CA VAL A 290 8.63 0.51 -10.45
C VAL A 290 10.03 1.07 -10.69
N ALA A 291 10.13 2.16 -11.44
CA ALA A 291 11.42 2.80 -11.71
C ALA A 291 12.09 3.38 -10.45
N ALA A 292 11.30 3.92 -9.51
CA ALA A 292 11.82 4.48 -8.27
C ALA A 292 12.38 3.38 -7.34
N ILE A 293 11.68 2.26 -7.19
CA ILE A 293 12.16 1.10 -6.42
C ILE A 293 13.45 0.57 -7.05
N TYR A 294 13.47 0.37 -8.36
CA TYR A 294 14.65 -0.15 -9.07
C TYR A 294 15.88 0.74 -8.92
N ARG A 295 15.70 2.06 -8.82
CA ARG A 295 16.78 3.04 -8.58
C ARG A 295 17.13 3.21 -7.09
N GLY A 296 16.49 2.49 -6.19
CA GLY A 296 16.76 2.54 -4.76
C GLY A 296 16.12 3.72 -4.00
N ALA A 297 15.11 4.38 -4.56
CA ALA A 297 14.43 5.51 -3.91
C ALA A 297 13.73 5.13 -2.58
N PHE A 298 13.50 3.85 -2.35
CA PHE A 298 12.93 3.31 -1.11
C PHE A 298 13.97 2.54 -0.28
N GLY A 299 15.27 2.82 -0.48
CA GLY A 299 16.36 2.12 0.19
C GLY A 299 16.54 0.69 -0.35
N ASN A 300 17.19 -0.15 0.44
CA ASN A 300 17.51 -1.54 0.07
C ASN A 300 16.38 -2.54 0.36
N LEU A 301 15.26 -2.07 0.93
CA LEU A 301 14.10 -2.89 1.32
C LEU A 301 14.42 -4.08 2.25
N ALA A 302 15.54 -4.03 2.98
CA ALA A 302 15.96 -5.10 3.90
C ALA A 302 15.03 -5.30 5.11
N TRP A 303 14.05 -4.41 5.29
CA TRP A 303 13.01 -4.50 6.31
C TRP A 303 11.84 -5.41 5.92
N LEU A 304 11.81 -5.96 4.71
CA LEU A 304 10.77 -6.90 4.26
C LEU A 304 10.94 -8.26 4.96
N ASP A 305 9.84 -8.82 5.46
CA ASP A 305 9.78 -10.19 5.96
C ASP A 305 9.27 -11.10 4.83
N THR A 306 10.09 -12.06 4.42
CA THR A 306 9.75 -12.96 3.32
C THR A 306 9.47 -14.35 3.86
N ARG A 307 8.30 -14.91 3.51
CA ARG A 307 7.86 -16.24 3.95
C ARG A 307 7.33 -17.05 2.76
N PRO A 308 7.40 -18.39 2.80
CA PRO A 308 6.72 -19.21 1.80
C PRO A 308 5.19 -19.02 1.90
N LEU A 309 4.47 -19.15 0.78
CA LEU A 309 3.00 -19.04 0.75
C LEU A 309 2.33 -19.99 1.76
N SER A 310 2.92 -21.17 1.99
CA SER A 310 2.43 -22.15 2.98
C SER A 310 2.43 -21.63 4.42
N ALA A 311 3.24 -20.62 4.74
CA ALA A 311 3.25 -19.95 6.04
C ALA A 311 2.25 -18.77 6.12
N GLY A 312 1.41 -18.59 5.10
CA GLY A 312 0.50 -17.44 5.00
C GLY A 312 -0.48 -17.33 6.17
N ALA A 313 -1.07 -18.43 6.62
CA ALA A 313 -1.97 -18.43 7.76
C ALA A 313 -1.28 -17.91 9.04
N GLN A 314 -0.05 -18.37 9.29
CA GLN A 314 0.75 -17.89 10.41
C GLN A 314 1.13 -16.41 10.25
N ALA A 315 1.42 -15.96 9.01
CA ALA A 315 1.74 -14.57 8.73
C ALA A 315 0.56 -13.63 9.05
N PHE A 316 -0.66 -14.01 8.69
CA PHE A 316 -1.89 -13.27 9.06
C PHE A 316 -2.06 -13.20 10.59
N ALA A 317 -1.89 -14.33 11.30
CA ALA A 317 -1.99 -14.37 12.75
C ALA A 317 -0.91 -13.52 13.44
N ASP A 318 0.33 -13.50 12.93
CA ASP A 318 1.42 -12.67 13.47
C ASP A 318 1.16 -11.18 13.27
N LEU A 319 0.62 -10.78 12.12
CA LEU A 319 0.21 -9.41 11.84
C LEU A 319 -0.93 -8.96 12.76
N ASP A 320 -1.94 -9.80 12.92
CA ASP A 320 -3.11 -9.56 13.77
C ASP A 320 -2.71 -9.33 15.24
N GLN A 321 -1.80 -10.14 15.74
CA GLN A 321 -1.33 -10.10 17.12
C GLN A 321 -0.18 -9.12 17.36
N GLY A 322 0.21 -8.35 16.34
CA GLY A 322 1.30 -7.37 16.44
C GLY A 322 2.69 -7.97 16.68
N ARG A 323 2.88 -9.26 16.42
CA ARG A 323 4.16 -9.97 16.57
C ARG A 323 5.11 -9.76 15.39
N ALA A 324 4.60 -9.34 14.24
CA ALA A 324 5.44 -9.04 13.09
C ALA A 324 6.22 -7.75 13.32
N ALA A 325 7.55 -7.86 13.38
CA ALA A 325 8.45 -6.70 13.46
C ALA A 325 8.47 -5.92 12.14
N SER A 326 8.45 -6.64 11.03
CA SER A 326 8.40 -6.04 9.69
C SER A 326 7.07 -5.33 9.45
N ALA A 327 7.16 -4.16 8.83
CA ALA A 327 5.99 -3.41 8.38
C ALA A 327 5.28 -4.06 7.18
N LYS A 328 5.94 -5.00 6.47
CA LYS A 328 5.41 -5.73 5.29
C LYS A 328 5.89 -7.16 5.27
N VAL A 329 4.93 -8.08 5.18
CA VAL A 329 5.20 -9.51 4.93
C VAL A 329 4.95 -9.81 3.46
N ILE A 330 5.90 -10.46 2.82
CA ILE A 330 5.83 -10.93 1.42
C ILE A 330 5.75 -12.45 1.43
N LEU A 331 4.74 -13.00 0.77
CA LEU A 331 4.57 -14.44 0.57
C LEU A 331 5.10 -14.86 -0.80
N CYS A 332 5.86 -15.94 -0.85
CA CYS A 332 6.40 -16.52 -2.07
C CYS A 332 5.78 -17.91 -2.29
N PRO A 333 5.02 -18.12 -3.37
CA PRO A 333 4.44 -19.41 -3.74
C PRO A 333 5.46 -20.49 -4.07
#